data_98cd7d140e5c63cdc6056df59dfbebcc
#
_entry.id   98cd7d140e5c63cdc6056df59dfbebcc
#
_cell.length_a   1.000
_cell.length_b   1.000
_cell.length_c   1.000
_cell.angle_alpha   90.00
_cell.angle_beta   90.00
_cell.angle_gamma   90.00
#
_symmetry.space_group_name_H-M   'P 1'
#
loop_
_entity.id
_entity.type
_entity.pdbx_description
1 polymer ?
#
loop_
_entity_poly.entity_id
_entity_poly.type
_entity_poly.pdbx_seq_one_letter_code
_entity_poly.pdbx_strand_id
1 'polypeptide(L)'
;VTKNARFREMLTQCVHNQIPFRYVLADTWFASAENMRFITLDLEQAFIFPLKTNRKVALSKEDQQHGRYQRVDPLPIEPDTVRTIYLEDVPFPLPFTAVVFTNEDGTTGHLYLVSSDTAATSDQLETSYQKRWKVEEYHKSIKQNASLEKRPTRTETTQTNHLFAAL
;
A
#
# COMPACT_ATOMS: atom_id res chain seq x y z
N VAL A 1 -0.56 -20.90 5.30
CA VAL A 1 0.16 -19.61 5.28
C VAL A 1 -0.81 -18.51 4.82
N THR A 2 -0.95 -17.43 5.59
CA THR A 2 -1.83 -16.32 5.24
C THR A 2 -1.21 -15.45 4.13
N LYS A 3 -2.06 -14.68 3.40
CA LYS A 3 -1.56 -13.73 2.38
C LYS A 3 -0.56 -12.72 2.97
N ASN A 4 -0.81 -12.23 4.18
CA ASN A 4 0.09 -11.30 4.88
C ASN A 4 1.43 -11.95 5.25
N ALA A 5 1.42 -13.22 5.70
CA ALA A 5 2.67 -13.94 5.96
C ALA A 5 3.50 -14.12 4.67
N ARG A 6 2.85 -14.53 3.57
CA ARG A 6 3.51 -14.65 2.27
C ARG A 6 4.05 -13.31 1.77
N PHE A 7 3.31 -12.24 1.97
CA PHE A 7 3.77 -10.88 1.64
C PHE A 7 5.06 -10.52 2.39
N ARG A 8 5.14 -10.79 3.69
CA ARG A 8 6.35 -10.55 4.49
C ARG A 8 7.52 -11.43 4.05
N GLU A 9 7.28 -12.72 3.75
CA GLU A 9 8.32 -13.61 3.20
C GLU A 9 8.90 -13.05 1.89
N MET A 10 8.05 -12.60 0.97
CA MET A 10 8.49 -12.01 -0.30
C MET A 10 9.33 -10.74 -0.08
N LEU A 11 8.93 -9.87 0.83
CA LEU A 11 9.69 -8.65 1.17
C LEU A 11 11.06 -9.00 1.79
N THR A 12 11.10 -9.98 2.71
CA THR A 12 12.36 -10.48 3.27
C THR A 12 13.29 -10.96 2.15
N GLN A 13 12.75 -11.68 1.17
CA GLN A 13 13.54 -12.16 0.05
C GLN A 13 14.04 -11.04 -0.85
N CYS A 14 13.23 -10.00 -1.10
CA CYS A 14 13.67 -8.80 -1.84
C CYS A 14 14.85 -8.12 -1.15
N VAL A 15 14.79 -7.93 0.16
CA VAL A 15 15.88 -7.32 0.93
C VAL A 15 17.12 -8.23 0.94
N HIS A 16 16.94 -9.53 1.18
CA HIS A 16 18.03 -10.51 1.14
C HIS A 16 18.75 -10.54 -0.21
N ASN A 17 18.00 -10.44 -1.30
CA ASN A 17 18.53 -10.40 -2.66
C ASN A 17 19.04 -9.01 -3.06
N GLN A 18 19.09 -8.06 -2.14
CA GLN A 18 19.58 -6.70 -2.36
C GLN A 18 18.87 -5.98 -3.53
N ILE A 19 17.58 -6.24 -3.73
CA ILE A 19 16.77 -5.55 -4.74
C ILE A 19 16.58 -4.10 -4.26
N PRO A 20 17.06 -3.09 -5.01
CA PRO A 20 16.92 -1.69 -4.60
C PRO A 20 15.49 -1.21 -4.79
N PHE A 21 14.86 -0.74 -3.73
CA PHE A 21 13.57 -0.05 -3.78
C PHE A 21 13.50 1.03 -2.68
N ARG A 22 12.74 2.07 -2.92
CA ARG A 22 12.55 3.15 -1.95
C ARG A 22 11.34 2.92 -1.06
N TYR A 23 10.24 2.44 -1.64
CA TYR A 23 8.98 2.24 -0.93
C TYR A 23 8.38 0.87 -1.23
N VAL A 24 7.78 0.27 -0.23
CA VAL A 24 6.85 -0.83 -0.40
C VAL A 24 5.47 -0.27 -0.66
N LEU A 25 4.88 -0.61 -1.79
CA LEU A 25 3.54 -0.18 -2.19
C LEU A 25 2.60 -1.39 -2.18
N ALA A 26 1.43 -1.24 -1.59
CA ALA A 26 0.42 -2.29 -1.60
C ALA A 26 -0.99 -1.68 -1.52
N ASP A 27 -2.02 -2.51 -1.60
CA ASP A 27 -3.40 -2.09 -1.43
C ASP A 27 -3.83 -2.06 0.06
N THR A 28 -5.06 -1.67 0.31
CA THR A 28 -5.64 -1.60 1.67
C THR A 28 -5.64 -2.93 2.41
N TRP A 29 -5.58 -4.07 1.68
CA TRP A 29 -5.57 -5.40 2.28
C TRP A 29 -4.30 -5.66 3.10
N PHE A 30 -3.17 -5.11 2.63
CA PHE A 30 -1.87 -5.26 3.27
C PHE A 30 -1.54 -4.13 4.28
N ALA A 31 -2.42 -3.13 4.44
CA ALA A 31 -2.23 -1.99 5.34
C ALA A 31 -2.53 -2.34 6.82
N SER A 32 -2.03 -3.48 7.28
CA SER A 32 -2.12 -3.91 8.68
C SER A 32 -1.00 -3.30 9.52
N ALA A 33 -1.26 -3.09 10.83
CA ALA A 33 -0.24 -2.62 11.77
C ALA A 33 0.97 -3.57 11.82
N GLU A 34 0.73 -4.88 11.73
CA GLU A 34 1.77 -5.90 11.71
C GLU A 34 2.70 -5.74 10.49
N ASN A 35 2.15 -5.53 9.29
CA ASN A 35 2.95 -5.30 8.09
C ASN A 35 3.72 -3.98 8.16
N MET A 36 3.08 -2.91 8.67
CA MET A 36 3.73 -1.60 8.83
C MET A 36 4.94 -1.69 9.77
N ARG A 37 4.77 -2.36 10.92
CA ARG A 37 5.88 -2.59 11.86
C ARG A 37 6.98 -3.43 11.24
N PHE A 38 6.63 -4.54 10.62
CA PHE A 38 7.57 -5.43 9.96
C PHE A 38 8.44 -4.70 8.92
N ILE A 39 7.81 -3.91 8.02
CA ILE A 39 8.54 -3.18 7.00
C ILE A 39 9.47 -2.13 7.61
N THR A 40 8.98 -1.38 8.61
CA THR A 40 9.74 -0.25 9.18
C THR A 40 10.76 -0.67 10.20
N LEU A 41 10.43 -1.62 11.10
CA LEU A 41 11.28 -1.97 12.23
C LEU A 41 12.20 -3.16 11.95
N ASP A 42 11.68 -4.18 11.22
CA ASP A 42 12.44 -5.41 10.98
C ASP A 42 13.25 -5.33 9.68
N LEU A 43 12.66 -4.74 8.61
CA LEU A 43 13.34 -4.60 7.32
C LEU A 43 14.04 -3.25 7.13
N GLU A 44 13.82 -2.27 8.02
CA GLU A 44 14.35 -0.91 7.91
C GLU A 44 14.02 -0.23 6.56
N GLN A 45 12.81 -0.50 6.03
CA GLN A 45 12.32 0.01 4.76
C GLN A 45 11.14 0.96 4.97
N ALA A 46 10.88 1.80 3.97
CA ALA A 46 9.71 2.66 3.97
C ALA A 46 8.56 2.06 3.17
N PHE A 47 7.33 2.42 3.55
CA PHE A 47 6.12 2.03 2.83
C PHE A 47 5.23 3.23 2.51
N ILE A 48 4.34 3.07 1.52
CA ILE A 48 3.19 3.93 1.28
C ILE A 48 1.98 3.04 1.10
N PHE A 49 1.02 3.10 2.03
CA PHE A 49 -0.19 2.29 2.02
C PHE A 49 -1.44 3.15 2.03
N PRO A 50 -2.51 2.73 1.34
CA PRO A 50 -3.79 3.37 1.47
C PRO A 50 -4.50 2.90 2.75
N LEU A 51 -5.23 3.81 3.38
CA LEU A 51 -6.12 3.48 4.49
C LEU A 51 -7.56 3.42 4.02
N LYS A 52 -8.32 2.51 4.63
CA LYS A 52 -9.79 2.49 4.49
C LYS A 52 -10.40 3.71 5.18
N THR A 53 -11.48 4.25 4.64
CA THR A 53 -12.21 5.40 5.18
C THR A 53 -12.68 5.21 6.62
N ASN A 54 -12.99 3.98 7.01
CA ASN A 54 -13.41 3.62 8.36
C ASN A 54 -12.25 3.31 9.33
N ARG A 55 -10.99 3.42 8.87
CA ARG A 55 -9.82 3.19 9.75
C ARG A 55 -9.81 4.21 10.88
N LYS A 56 -9.54 3.73 12.09
CA LYS A 56 -9.39 4.59 13.27
C LYS A 56 -7.96 5.10 13.37
N VAL A 57 -7.82 6.40 13.61
CA VAL A 57 -6.54 7.10 13.76
C VAL A 57 -6.58 8.04 14.97
N ALA A 58 -5.43 8.23 15.60
CA ALA A 58 -5.21 9.27 16.60
C ALA A 58 -4.45 10.44 15.94
N LEU A 59 -4.77 11.68 16.31
CA LEU A 59 -4.16 12.87 15.73
C LEU A 59 -2.90 13.34 16.49
N SER A 60 -2.67 12.77 17.67
CA SER A 60 -1.48 13.02 18.47
C SER A 60 -1.00 11.73 19.14
N LYS A 61 0.25 11.72 19.56
CA LYS A 61 0.79 10.61 20.34
C LYS A 61 0.08 10.47 21.70
N GLU A 62 -0.33 11.58 22.27
CA GLU A 62 -1.11 11.61 23.51
C GLU A 62 -2.49 10.96 23.33
N ASP A 63 -3.19 11.25 22.22
CA ASP A 63 -4.45 10.61 21.89
C ASP A 63 -4.29 9.10 21.69
N GLN A 64 -3.22 8.68 21.04
CA GLN A 64 -2.87 7.26 20.90
C GLN A 64 -2.71 6.59 22.27
N GLN A 65 -1.95 7.20 23.18
CA GLN A 65 -1.70 6.66 24.52
C GLN A 65 -2.98 6.54 25.37
N HIS A 66 -3.93 7.47 25.19
CA HIS A 66 -5.21 7.47 25.89
C HIS A 66 -6.32 6.72 25.14
N GLY A 67 -6.00 6.05 24.02
CA GLY A 67 -7.00 5.30 23.24
C GLY A 67 -8.04 6.18 22.54
N ARG A 68 -7.76 7.47 22.34
CA ARG A 68 -8.65 8.42 21.67
C ARG A 68 -8.48 8.35 20.16
N TYR A 69 -9.29 7.53 19.52
CA TYR A 69 -9.27 7.33 18.08
C TYR A 69 -10.53 7.86 17.42
N GLN A 70 -10.39 8.39 16.21
CA GLN A 70 -11.50 8.79 15.35
C GLN A 70 -11.33 8.19 13.95
N ARG A 71 -12.41 8.16 13.17
CA ARG A 71 -12.35 7.67 11.80
C ARG A 71 -11.55 8.61 10.92
N VAL A 72 -10.88 8.05 9.89
CA VAL A 72 -10.22 8.82 8.84
C VAL A 72 -11.22 9.72 8.11
N ASP A 73 -12.40 9.18 7.77
CA ASP A 73 -13.50 9.94 7.20
C ASP A 73 -14.50 10.30 8.34
N PRO A 74 -14.82 11.57 8.59
CA PRO A 74 -14.64 12.79 7.80
C PRO A 74 -13.55 13.74 8.33
N LEU A 75 -12.29 13.33 8.41
CA LEU A 75 -11.23 14.26 8.82
C LEU A 75 -11.15 15.43 7.82
N PRO A 76 -11.16 16.68 8.31
CA PRO A 76 -10.93 17.85 7.44
C PRO A 76 -9.46 17.88 7.04
N ILE A 77 -9.16 17.31 5.87
CA ILE A 77 -7.82 17.28 5.33
C ILE A 77 -7.82 18.20 4.12
N GLU A 78 -7.00 19.23 4.19
CA GLU A 78 -6.74 20.09 3.04
C GLU A 78 -5.96 19.26 2.00
N PRO A 79 -6.35 19.33 0.72
CA PRO A 79 -5.58 18.70 -0.35
C PRO A 79 -4.11 19.17 -0.29
N ASP A 80 -3.20 18.32 -0.76
CA ASP A 80 -1.77 18.61 -0.84
C ASP A 80 -1.06 18.86 0.50
N THR A 81 -1.71 18.58 1.62
CA THR A 81 -1.12 18.69 2.96
C THR A 81 -0.73 17.33 3.51
N VAL A 82 0.33 17.31 4.33
CA VAL A 82 0.73 16.15 5.10
C VAL A 82 0.47 16.41 6.58
N ARG A 83 -0.29 15.54 7.22
CA ARG A 83 -0.49 15.54 8.67
C ARG A 83 0.15 14.33 9.29
N THR A 84 0.59 14.44 10.52
CA THR A 84 1.03 13.27 11.28
C THR A 84 -0.16 12.64 11.98
N ILE A 85 -0.32 11.33 11.80
CA ILE A 85 -1.30 10.52 12.51
C ILE A 85 -0.62 9.35 13.20
N TYR A 86 -1.38 8.69 14.10
CA TYR A 86 -0.95 7.50 14.80
C TYR A 86 -2.02 6.42 14.66
N LEU A 87 -1.58 5.19 14.48
CA LEU A 87 -2.45 4.02 14.42
C LEU A 87 -2.28 3.19 15.69
N GLU A 88 -3.34 2.48 16.06
CA GLU A 88 -3.28 1.44 17.08
C GLU A 88 -2.24 0.39 16.67
N ASP A 89 -1.44 -0.05 17.62
CA ASP A 89 -0.37 -1.04 17.41
C ASP A 89 0.77 -0.62 16.46
N VAL A 90 0.85 0.66 16.07
CA VAL A 90 1.99 1.20 15.32
C VAL A 90 2.74 2.21 16.18
N PRO A 91 3.99 1.91 16.61
CA PRO A 91 4.67 2.69 17.65
C PRO A 91 5.35 3.97 17.12
N PHE A 92 5.25 4.27 15.84
CA PHE A 92 5.87 5.43 15.20
C PHE A 92 4.84 6.34 14.52
N PRO A 93 5.18 7.64 14.33
CA PRO A 93 4.30 8.57 13.62
C PRO A 93 4.21 8.22 12.13
N LEU A 94 3.05 8.50 11.57
CA LEU A 94 2.78 8.26 10.14
C LEU A 94 2.39 9.56 9.45
N PRO A 95 3.18 10.06 8.51
CA PRO A 95 2.71 11.04 7.52
C PRO A 95 1.45 10.54 6.83
N PHE A 96 0.46 11.38 6.75
CA PHE A 96 -0.85 11.10 6.21
C PHE A 96 -1.29 12.21 5.27
N THR A 97 -1.78 11.86 4.10
CA THR A 97 -2.31 12.79 3.10
C THR A 97 -3.59 12.25 2.49
N ALA A 98 -4.45 13.14 1.99
CA ALA A 98 -5.63 12.79 1.23
C ALA A 98 -5.44 13.25 -0.23
N VAL A 99 -5.56 12.31 -1.14
CA VAL A 99 -5.62 12.56 -2.58
C VAL A 99 -7.08 12.62 -2.99
N VAL A 100 -7.48 13.70 -3.63
CA VAL A 100 -8.84 13.90 -4.13
C VAL A 100 -8.85 13.61 -5.63
N PHE A 101 -9.77 12.78 -6.08
CA PHE A 101 -9.93 12.46 -7.49
C PHE A 101 -11.40 12.51 -7.91
N THR A 102 -11.63 12.77 -9.20
CA THR A 102 -12.96 12.76 -9.77
C THR A 102 -13.20 11.44 -10.51
N ASN A 103 -14.26 10.75 -10.16
CA ASN A 103 -14.68 9.52 -10.81
C ASN A 103 -15.29 9.82 -12.20
N GLU A 104 -15.44 8.81 -13.05
CA GLU A 104 -16.06 8.91 -14.38
C GLU A 104 -17.49 9.42 -14.33
N ASP A 105 -18.22 9.17 -13.25
CA ASP A 105 -19.57 9.64 -13.00
C ASP A 105 -19.66 11.09 -12.47
N GLY A 106 -18.50 11.77 -12.32
CA GLY A 106 -18.40 13.14 -11.80
C GLY A 106 -18.40 13.23 -10.27
N THR A 107 -18.50 12.12 -9.55
CA THR A 107 -18.38 12.11 -8.07
C THR A 107 -16.94 12.27 -7.62
N THR A 108 -16.76 12.86 -6.45
CA THR A 108 -15.43 13.03 -5.84
C THR A 108 -15.10 11.82 -4.96
N GLY A 109 -13.94 11.21 -5.22
CA GLY A 109 -13.38 10.16 -4.40
C GLY A 109 -12.19 10.67 -3.56
N HIS A 110 -11.93 9.99 -2.45
CA HIS A 110 -10.78 10.28 -1.59
C HIS A 110 -9.92 9.02 -1.44
N LEU A 111 -8.62 9.18 -1.62
CA LEU A 111 -7.63 8.17 -1.33
C LEU A 111 -6.75 8.66 -0.19
N TYR A 112 -6.82 7.97 0.93
CA TYR A 112 -6.03 8.30 2.12
C TYR A 112 -4.74 7.50 2.13
N LEU A 113 -3.58 8.16 2.09
CA LEU A 113 -2.27 7.53 2.07
C LEU A 113 -1.52 7.78 3.38
N VAL A 114 -0.85 6.74 3.86
CA VAL A 114 0.10 6.81 4.99
C VAL A 114 1.45 6.25 4.60
N SER A 115 2.49 6.78 5.22
CA SER A 115 3.86 6.33 5.03
C SER A 115 4.62 6.25 6.35
N SER A 116 5.73 5.53 6.38
CA SER A 116 6.73 5.61 7.44
C SER A 116 7.85 6.63 7.16
N ASP A 117 7.91 7.18 5.95
CA ASP A 117 8.88 8.22 5.58
C ASP A 117 8.41 9.59 6.05
N THR A 118 8.90 10.04 7.21
CA THR A 118 8.50 11.31 7.84
C THR A 118 8.92 12.55 7.07
N ALA A 119 9.81 12.43 6.10
CA ALA A 119 10.27 13.52 5.24
C ALA A 119 9.48 13.64 3.92
N ALA A 120 8.59 12.68 3.63
CA ALA A 120 7.86 12.66 2.37
C ALA A 120 6.81 13.77 2.29
N THR A 121 6.76 14.47 1.15
CA THR A 121 5.72 15.45 0.83
C THR A 121 4.46 14.75 0.29
N SER A 122 3.31 15.44 0.26
CA SER A 122 2.06 14.93 -0.32
C SER A 122 2.26 14.51 -1.78
N ASP A 123 2.88 15.33 -2.59
CA ASP A 123 3.18 15.04 -4.00
C ASP A 123 4.05 13.77 -4.16
N GLN A 124 5.07 13.62 -3.31
CA GLN A 124 5.91 12.41 -3.34
C GLN A 124 5.14 11.15 -2.99
N LEU A 125 4.26 11.21 -1.99
CA LEU A 125 3.41 10.09 -1.59
C LEU A 125 2.44 9.70 -2.71
N GLU A 126 1.76 10.69 -3.29
CA GLU A 126 0.82 10.49 -4.38
C GLU A 126 1.51 9.92 -5.62
N THR A 127 2.54 10.61 -6.13
CA THR A 127 3.27 10.21 -7.34
C THR A 127 3.89 8.82 -7.19
N SER A 128 4.44 8.51 -6.01
CA SER A 128 5.01 7.19 -5.76
C SER A 128 3.92 6.12 -5.71
N TYR A 129 2.79 6.39 -5.06
CA TYR A 129 1.69 5.42 -4.98
C TYR A 129 1.02 5.16 -6.34
N GLN A 130 0.90 6.17 -7.19
CA GLN A 130 0.38 6.02 -8.56
C GLN A 130 1.18 5.01 -9.40
N LYS A 131 2.47 4.82 -9.12
CA LYS A 131 3.30 3.79 -9.80
C LYS A 131 2.78 2.38 -9.57
N ARG A 132 2.06 2.11 -8.47
CA ARG A 132 1.42 0.81 -8.23
C ARG A 132 0.42 0.45 -9.33
N TRP A 133 -0.29 1.43 -9.87
CA TRP A 133 -1.30 1.20 -10.92
C TRP A 133 -0.68 0.71 -12.23
N LYS A 134 0.57 1.09 -12.51
CA LYS A 134 1.30 0.58 -13.67
C LYS A 134 1.50 -0.94 -13.62
N VAL A 135 1.61 -1.51 -12.43
CA VAL A 135 1.68 -2.98 -12.25
C VAL A 135 0.34 -3.62 -12.58
N GLU A 136 -0.78 -2.99 -12.22
CA GLU A 136 -2.12 -3.48 -12.58
C GLU A 136 -2.36 -3.40 -14.08
N GLU A 137 -1.97 -2.31 -14.73
CA GLU A 137 -2.02 -2.15 -16.19
C GLU A 137 -1.15 -3.21 -16.89
N TYR A 138 0.05 -3.47 -16.38
CA TYR A 138 0.93 -4.52 -16.88
C TYR A 138 0.26 -5.90 -16.76
N HIS A 139 -0.31 -6.24 -15.61
CA HIS A 139 -1.04 -7.51 -15.44
C HIS A 139 -2.26 -7.60 -16.36
N LYS A 140 -2.99 -6.51 -16.55
CA LYS A 140 -4.12 -6.44 -17.49
C LYS A 140 -3.65 -6.68 -18.92
N SER A 141 -2.55 -6.05 -19.33
CA SER A 141 -1.95 -6.23 -20.65
C SER A 141 -1.51 -7.67 -20.89
N ILE A 142 -0.81 -8.30 -19.92
CA ILE A 142 -0.41 -9.71 -20.04
C ILE A 142 -1.64 -10.62 -20.15
N LYS A 143 -2.67 -10.42 -19.34
CA LYS A 143 -3.89 -11.22 -19.40
C LYS A 143 -4.57 -11.12 -20.77
N GLN A 144 -4.67 -9.91 -21.31
CA GLN A 144 -5.33 -9.65 -22.59
C GLN A 144 -4.51 -10.12 -23.78
N ASN A 145 -3.20 -9.81 -23.80
CA ASN A 145 -2.35 -10.04 -24.96
C ASN A 145 -1.71 -11.43 -24.98
N ALA A 146 -1.40 -12.00 -23.82
CA ALA A 146 -0.79 -13.32 -23.69
C ALA A 146 -1.79 -14.46 -23.46
N SER A 147 -3.10 -14.18 -23.57
CA SER A 147 -4.20 -15.16 -23.40
C SER A 147 -4.11 -15.96 -22.07
N LEU A 148 -3.51 -15.38 -21.03
CA LEU A 148 -3.33 -16.05 -19.72
C LEU A 148 -4.65 -16.43 -19.05
N GLU A 149 -5.76 -15.80 -19.43
CA GLU A 149 -7.10 -16.16 -18.94
C GLU A 149 -7.67 -17.42 -19.60
N LYS A 150 -7.20 -17.75 -20.81
CA LYS A 150 -7.62 -18.94 -21.58
C LYS A 150 -6.67 -20.12 -21.32
N ARG A 151 -6.52 -20.53 -20.05
CA ARG A 151 -5.59 -21.59 -19.67
C ARG A 151 -6.14 -22.97 -20.03
N PRO A 152 -5.60 -23.68 -21.02
CA PRO A 152 -5.96 -25.07 -21.30
C PRO A 152 -5.33 -26.06 -20.31
N THR A 153 -4.46 -25.60 -19.42
CA THR A 153 -3.58 -26.46 -18.62
C THR A 153 -3.90 -26.38 -17.12
N ARG A 154 -3.96 -27.54 -16.45
CA ARG A 154 -4.33 -27.67 -15.03
C ARG A 154 -3.14 -27.98 -14.10
N THR A 155 -1.96 -28.29 -14.63
CA THR A 155 -0.78 -28.63 -13.83
C THR A 155 0.10 -27.40 -13.60
N GLU A 156 0.75 -27.35 -12.43
CA GLU A 156 1.63 -26.24 -12.02
C GLU A 156 2.77 -26.03 -13.05
N THR A 157 3.40 -27.11 -13.50
CA THR A 157 4.50 -27.04 -14.47
C THR A 157 4.06 -26.45 -15.81
N THR A 158 2.89 -26.85 -16.33
CA THR A 158 2.39 -26.31 -17.60
C THR A 158 1.90 -24.87 -17.48
N GLN A 159 1.40 -24.47 -16.32
CA GLN A 159 1.05 -23.08 -16.01
C GLN A 159 2.31 -22.19 -15.97
N THR A 160 3.36 -22.68 -15.31
CA THR A 160 4.66 -21.99 -15.22
C THR A 160 5.28 -21.80 -16.60
N ASN A 161 5.33 -22.87 -17.40
CA ASN A 161 5.86 -22.79 -18.76
C ASN A 161 5.07 -21.83 -19.65
N HIS A 162 3.74 -21.82 -19.52
CA HIS A 162 2.89 -20.89 -20.26
C HIS A 162 3.15 -19.43 -19.84
N LEU A 163 3.36 -19.19 -18.55
CA LEU A 163 3.70 -17.86 -18.03
C LEU A 163 5.05 -17.39 -18.59
N PHE A 164 6.10 -18.25 -18.58
CA PHE A 164 7.41 -17.92 -19.15
C PHE A 164 7.37 -17.67 -20.65
N ALA A 165 6.53 -18.37 -21.38
CA ALA A 165 6.37 -18.14 -22.82
C ALA A 165 5.60 -16.86 -23.18
N ALA A 166 4.87 -16.29 -22.21
CA ALA A 166 4.06 -15.07 -22.37
C ALA A 166 4.79 -13.78 -21.93
N LEU A 167 5.92 -13.91 -21.25
CA LEU A 167 6.77 -12.80 -20.79
C LEU A 167 7.87 -12.50 -21.79
#